data_eedd853ae35881464e6ba06303d0133e
#
_entry.id   eedd853ae35881464e6ba06303d0133e
#
_cell.length_a   1.000
_cell.length_b   1.000
_cell.length_c   1.000
_cell.angle_alpha   90.00
_cell.angle_beta   90.00
_cell.angle_gamma   90.00
#
_symmetry.space_group_name_H-M   'P 1'
#
loop_
_entity.id
_entity.type
_entity.pdbx_description
1 polymer ?
#
loop_
_entity_poly.entity_id
_entity_poly.type
_entity_poly.pdbx_seq_one_letter_code
_entity_poly.pdbx_strand_id
1 'polypeptide(L)'
;VNTISPTASKTPLWRRALIRGGKRFLRWSGDFQAKHSLVPSTPVIDNKEFDWVPRLEAAWPQIRKELDHLLLHPEDIPAFHQLSPDQKRISKGDNWKTFGFYIYGKRVDENCAVCPDTAAALDGIPGMRTAMFSILKPQYRIAAHRGPTRAVIRAHLGVKVPADWQNVWIRVDDQILHWQEGKVVLFDD
;
A
#
# COMPACT_ATOMS: atom_id res chain seq x y z
N VAL A 1 24.61 -33.78 25.40
CA VAL A 1 24.28 -32.50 24.70
C VAL A 1 22.86 -32.13 25.10
N ASN A 2 22.73 -31.21 26.06
CA ASN A 2 21.40 -30.73 26.56
C ASN A 2 20.85 -29.71 25.56
N THR A 3 19.82 -30.10 24.83
CA THR A 3 18.99 -29.20 24.02
C THR A 3 17.98 -28.45 24.94
N ILE A 4 18.27 -27.19 25.23
CA ILE A 4 17.35 -26.31 25.92
C ILE A 4 16.30 -25.85 24.88
N SER A 5 15.08 -26.41 24.97
CA SER A 5 13.91 -25.90 24.20
C SER A 5 13.53 -24.52 24.72
N PRO A 6 13.32 -23.51 23.86
CA PRO A 6 12.88 -22.20 24.30
C PRO A 6 11.44 -22.30 24.79
N THR A 7 11.23 -22.15 26.10
CA THR A 7 9.89 -22.01 26.71
C THR A 7 9.24 -20.76 26.18
N ALA A 8 8.18 -20.91 25.39
CA ALA A 8 7.32 -19.79 24.94
C ALA A 8 6.73 -19.07 26.15
N SER A 9 7.29 -17.92 26.51
CA SER A 9 6.81 -17.08 27.59
C SER A 9 5.37 -16.62 27.29
N LYS A 10 4.42 -17.09 28.08
CA LYS A 10 3.01 -16.70 27.98
C LYS A 10 2.88 -15.21 28.29
N THR A 11 2.45 -14.42 27.32
CA THR A 11 2.21 -12.98 27.48
C THR A 11 1.30 -12.71 28.68
N PRO A 12 1.69 -11.84 29.65
CA PRO A 12 0.92 -11.56 30.86
C PRO A 12 -0.53 -11.11 30.54
N LEU A 13 -1.49 -11.50 31.38
CA LEU A 13 -2.91 -11.22 31.17
C LEU A 13 -3.22 -9.72 31.05
N TRP A 14 -2.55 -8.88 31.85
CA TRP A 14 -2.70 -7.42 31.75
C TRP A 14 -2.28 -6.86 30.39
N ARG A 15 -1.19 -7.40 29.81
CA ARG A 15 -0.72 -7.00 28.46
C ARG A 15 -1.71 -7.40 27.38
N ARG A 16 -2.36 -8.57 27.54
CA ARG A 16 -3.45 -9.01 26.64
C ARG A 16 -4.69 -8.13 26.77
N ALA A 17 -5.01 -7.67 27.99
CA ALA A 17 -6.11 -6.74 28.24
C ALA A 17 -5.83 -5.37 27.63
N LEU A 18 -4.61 -4.83 27.79
CA LEU A 18 -4.16 -3.57 27.21
C LEU A 18 -4.22 -3.58 25.68
N ILE A 19 -3.72 -4.68 25.05
CA ILE A 19 -3.79 -4.84 23.60
C ILE A 19 -5.25 -4.94 23.11
N ARG A 20 -6.12 -5.65 23.83
CA ARG A 20 -7.55 -5.73 23.50
C ARG A 20 -8.25 -4.38 23.63
N GLY A 21 -8.00 -3.65 24.71
CA GLY A 21 -8.50 -2.29 24.95
C GLY A 21 -8.05 -1.32 23.86
N GLY A 22 -6.76 -1.32 23.52
CA GLY A 22 -6.19 -0.51 22.45
C GLY A 22 -6.82 -0.80 21.09
N LYS A 23 -7.00 -2.08 20.74
CA LYS A 23 -7.69 -2.48 19.50
C LYS A 23 -9.17 -2.05 19.46
N ARG A 24 -9.85 -2.09 20.61
CA ARG A 24 -11.25 -1.63 20.71
C ARG A 24 -11.35 -0.12 20.57
N PHE A 25 -10.44 0.62 21.20
CA PHE A 25 -10.34 2.07 21.06
C PHE A 25 -10.03 2.48 19.60
N LEU A 26 -9.06 1.83 18.95
CA LEU A 26 -8.72 2.11 17.55
C LEU A 26 -9.89 1.84 16.60
N ARG A 27 -10.67 0.76 16.85
CA ARG A 27 -11.89 0.49 16.06
C ARG A 27 -12.95 1.56 16.28
N TRP A 28 -13.23 1.91 17.51
CA TRP A 28 -14.19 2.96 17.84
C TRP A 28 -13.77 4.31 17.22
N SER A 29 -12.50 4.68 17.33
CA SER A 29 -11.93 5.88 16.69
C SER A 29 -12.08 5.83 15.15
N GLY A 30 -11.83 4.65 14.53
CA GLY A 30 -12.06 4.47 13.10
C GLY A 30 -13.52 4.62 12.68
N ASP A 31 -14.46 4.05 13.44
CA ASP A 31 -15.89 4.17 13.19
C ASP A 31 -16.39 5.62 13.40
N PHE A 32 -15.82 6.34 14.37
CA PHE A 32 -16.09 7.75 14.58
C PHE A 32 -15.59 8.60 13.40
N GLN A 33 -14.36 8.36 12.94
CA GLN A 33 -13.77 9.03 11.78
C GLN A 33 -14.57 8.77 10.50
N ALA A 34 -15.01 7.53 10.28
CA ALA A 34 -15.83 7.17 9.13
C ALA A 34 -17.16 7.94 9.05
N LYS A 35 -17.80 8.21 10.21
CA LYS A 35 -19.03 9.01 10.29
C LYS A 35 -18.84 10.49 9.94
N HIS A 36 -17.61 11.00 10.05
CA HIS A 36 -17.25 12.40 9.79
C HIS A 36 -16.36 12.51 8.55
N SER A 37 -16.23 11.45 7.77
CA SER A 37 -15.48 11.45 6.52
C SER A 37 -16.16 12.37 5.51
N LEU A 38 -15.36 13.15 4.79
CA LEU A 38 -15.81 13.95 3.64
C LEU A 38 -15.98 13.10 2.36
N VAL A 39 -15.59 11.85 2.43
CA VAL A 39 -15.63 10.89 1.32
C VAL A 39 -16.58 9.75 1.69
N PRO A 40 -17.34 9.19 0.74
CA PRO A 40 -18.21 8.04 1.00
C PRO A 40 -17.46 6.88 1.67
N SER A 41 -18.05 6.30 2.74
CA SER A 41 -17.53 5.10 3.42
C SER A 41 -17.89 3.82 2.66
N THR A 42 -17.57 3.78 1.38
CA THR A 42 -17.76 2.61 0.50
C THR A 42 -16.43 1.87 0.35
N PRO A 43 -16.43 0.53 0.21
CA PRO A 43 -15.20 -0.23 -0.02
C PRO A 43 -14.43 0.26 -1.25
N VAL A 44 -15.15 0.58 -2.33
CA VAL A 44 -14.60 1.18 -3.55
C VAL A 44 -15.15 2.59 -3.69
N ILE A 45 -14.27 3.53 -4.01
CA ILE A 45 -14.56 4.97 -4.06
C ILE A 45 -14.53 5.41 -5.51
N ASP A 46 -15.50 6.26 -5.93
CA ASP A 46 -15.53 6.81 -7.28
C ASP A 46 -14.37 7.80 -7.48
N ASN A 47 -13.63 7.64 -8.57
CA ASN A 47 -12.52 8.51 -8.94
C ASN A 47 -12.92 9.98 -9.09
N LYS A 48 -14.20 10.26 -9.39
CA LYS A 48 -14.74 11.63 -9.51
C LYS A 48 -14.72 12.43 -8.22
N GLU A 49 -14.60 11.77 -7.07
CA GLU A 49 -14.45 12.43 -5.78
C GLU A 49 -13.10 13.17 -5.63
N PHE A 50 -12.16 12.98 -6.58
CA PHE A 50 -10.81 13.51 -6.46
C PHE A 50 -10.29 14.16 -7.74
N ASP A 51 -10.11 15.46 -7.72
CA ASP A 51 -9.65 16.29 -8.86
C ASP A 51 -8.21 15.96 -9.32
N TRP A 52 -7.40 15.33 -8.45
CA TRP A 52 -6.03 14.95 -8.79
C TRP A 52 -5.93 13.68 -9.62
N VAL A 53 -6.97 12.82 -9.62
CA VAL A 53 -6.95 11.53 -10.34
C VAL A 53 -6.68 11.68 -11.84
N PRO A 54 -7.35 12.58 -12.59
CA PRO A 54 -7.08 12.74 -14.03
C PRO A 54 -5.64 13.15 -14.32
N ARG A 55 -5.02 13.97 -13.45
CA ARG A 55 -3.62 14.40 -13.61
C ARG A 55 -2.66 13.23 -13.38
N LEU A 56 -2.91 12.41 -12.37
CA LEU A 56 -2.10 11.22 -12.10
C LEU A 56 -2.21 10.20 -13.25
N GLU A 57 -3.42 9.98 -13.78
CA GLU A 57 -3.63 9.11 -14.95
C GLU A 57 -2.92 9.66 -16.20
N ALA A 58 -2.97 10.96 -16.44
CA ALA A 58 -2.28 11.61 -17.57
C ALA A 58 -0.75 11.50 -17.49
N ALA A 59 -0.19 11.44 -16.29
CA ALA A 59 1.24 11.27 -16.06
C ALA A 59 1.72 9.80 -16.25
N TRP A 60 0.80 8.85 -16.44
CA TRP A 60 1.13 7.42 -16.54
C TRP A 60 2.26 7.09 -17.55
N PRO A 61 2.35 7.67 -18.75
CA PRO A 61 3.40 7.29 -19.70
C PRO A 61 4.82 7.60 -19.18
N GLN A 62 4.99 8.74 -18.48
CA GLN A 62 6.25 9.14 -17.87
C GLN A 62 6.57 8.26 -16.66
N ILE A 63 5.58 8.04 -15.79
CA ILE A 63 5.68 7.14 -14.62
C ILE A 63 6.07 5.73 -15.08
N ARG A 64 5.46 5.23 -16.15
CA ARG A 64 5.79 3.92 -16.73
C ARG A 64 7.22 3.85 -17.23
N LYS A 65 7.69 4.88 -17.93
CA LYS A 65 9.07 4.96 -18.43
C LYS A 65 10.10 4.93 -17.28
N GLU A 66 9.85 5.67 -16.21
CA GLU A 66 10.71 5.66 -15.02
C GLU A 66 10.71 4.31 -14.32
N LEU A 67 9.53 3.67 -14.16
CA LEU A 67 9.46 2.33 -13.61
C LEU A 67 10.20 1.31 -14.48
N ASP A 68 10.04 1.35 -15.81
CA ASP A 68 10.74 0.44 -16.70
C ASP A 68 12.27 0.62 -16.61
N HIS A 69 12.76 1.86 -16.39
CA HIS A 69 14.18 2.12 -16.13
C HIS A 69 14.65 1.50 -14.79
N LEU A 70 13.89 1.67 -13.70
CA LEU A 70 14.20 1.03 -12.42
C LEU A 70 14.22 -0.50 -12.51
N LEU A 71 13.38 -1.06 -13.36
CA LEU A 71 13.29 -2.51 -13.56
C LEU A 71 14.44 -3.10 -14.38
N LEU A 72 15.38 -2.30 -14.90
CA LEU A 72 16.64 -2.78 -15.47
C LEU A 72 17.55 -3.37 -14.37
N HIS A 73 17.45 -2.86 -13.14
CA HIS A 73 18.20 -3.29 -11.97
C HIS A 73 17.25 -3.61 -10.80
N PRO A 74 16.41 -4.64 -10.92
CA PRO A 74 15.41 -4.95 -9.90
C PRO A 74 16.03 -5.42 -8.58
N GLU A 75 17.27 -5.87 -8.58
CA GLU A 75 18.06 -6.23 -7.39
C GLU A 75 18.25 -5.06 -6.43
N ASP A 76 18.36 -3.84 -6.93
CA ASP A 76 18.57 -2.62 -6.13
C ASP A 76 17.30 -2.14 -5.43
N ILE A 77 16.13 -2.68 -5.82
CA ILE A 77 14.85 -2.32 -5.21
C ILE A 77 14.63 -3.18 -3.96
N PRO A 78 14.46 -2.59 -2.76
CA PRO A 78 14.30 -3.34 -1.52
C PRO A 78 12.98 -4.10 -1.47
N ALA A 79 12.97 -5.21 -0.72
CA ALA A 79 11.75 -5.94 -0.44
C ALA A 79 10.88 -5.17 0.56
N PHE A 80 9.54 -5.25 0.42
CA PHE A 80 8.57 -4.51 1.23
C PHE A 80 8.78 -4.69 2.75
N HIS A 81 9.08 -5.89 3.20
CA HIS A 81 9.30 -6.16 4.63
C HIS A 81 10.57 -5.50 5.20
N GLN A 82 11.50 -5.03 4.36
CA GLN A 82 12.68 -4.27 4.78
C GLN A 82 12.31 -2.83 5.09
N LEU A 83 11.35 -2.25 4.35
CA LEU A 83 10.82 -0.89 4.57
C LEU A 83 9.73 -0.84 5.63
N SER A 84 8.95 -1.92 5.78
CA SER A 84 7.86 -2.01 6.76
C SER A 84 7.97 -3.29 7.59
N PRO A 85 8.83 -3.31 8.63
CA PRO A 85 9.08 -4.49 9.46
C PRO A 85 7.82 -5.03 10.16
N ASP A 86 6.87 -4.17 10.49
CA ASP A 86 5.60 -4.55 11.15
C ASP A 86 4.69 -5.38 10.24
N GLN A 87 4.92 -5.34 8.93
CA GLN A 87 4.13 -6.06 7.93
C GLN A 87 4.82 -7.33 7.39
N LYS A 88 5.85 -7.83 8.08
CA LYS A 88 6.55 -9.09 7.73
C LYS A 88 5.61 -10.29 7.57
N ARG A 89 4.41 -10.24 8.17
CA ARG A 89 3.41 -11.32 8.05
C ARG A 89 2.81 -11.44 6.65
N ILE A 90 2.78 -10.36 5.86
CA ILE A 90 2.18 -10.31 4.52
C ILE A 90 3.21 -10.24 3.39
N SER A 91 4.49 -9.99 3.71
CA SER A 91 5.58 -9.96 2.74
C SER A 91 6.66 -10.97 3.12
N LYS A 92 6.95 -11.91 2.22
CA LYS A 92 7.97 -12.94 2.41
C LYS A 92 8.93 -12.97 1.23
N GLY A 93 10.24 -13.00 1.55
CA GLY A 93 11.29 -13.02 0.53
C GLY A 93 11.22 -11.83 -0.42
N ASP A 94 11.78 -11.96 -1.62
CA ASP A 94 11.90 -10.90 -2.62
C ASP A 94 10.73 -10.86 -3.63
N ASN A 95 9.57 -11.42 -3.25
CA ASN A 95 8.43 -11.52 -4.15
C ASN A 95 7.60 -10.24 -4.22
N TRP A 96 7.79 -9.35 -3.26
CA TRP A 96 7.16 -8.02 -3.21
C TRP A 96 8.24 -6.99 -2.94
N LYS A 97 8.58 -6.21 -3.96
CA LYS A 97 9.55 -5.12 -3.89
C LYS A 97 8.86 -3.77 -3.91
N THR A 98 9.47 -2.78 -3.27
CA THR A 98 8.89 -1.44 -3.19
C THR A 98 9.95 -0.37 -3.31
N PHE A 99 9.65 0.67 -4.11
CA PHE A 99 10.48 1.86 -4.25
C PHE A 99 9.69 3.06 -3.74
N GLY A 100 10.06 3.57 -2.57
CA GLY A 100 9.27 4.55 -1.82
C GLY A 100 9.57 6.00 -2.21
N PHE A 101 8.53 6.81 -2.46
CA PHE A 101 8.64 8.26 -2.69
C PHE A 101 8.23 9.08 -1.47
N TYR A 102 7.21 8.59 -0.74
CA TYR A 102 6.72 9.17 0.49
C TYR A 102 6.55 8.08 1.54
N ILE A 103 7.01 8.32 2.76
CA ILE A 103 6.90 7.40 3.90
C ILE A 103 6.43 8.19 5.11
N TYR A 104 5.22 7.88 5.61
CA TYR A 104 4.59 8.58 6.74
C TYR A 104 4.56 10.12 6.60
N GLY A 105 4.30 10.61 5.39
CA GLY A 105 4.22 12.04 5.08
C GLY A 105 5.57 12.72 4.84
N LYS A 106 6.68 12.00 4.90
CA LYS A 106 8.02 12.50 4.58
C LYS A 106 8.40 12.10 3.15
N ARG A 107 8.84 13.06 2.37
CA ARG A 107 9.35 12.85 1.02
C ARG A 107 10.75 12.21 1.10
N VAL A 108 11.01 11.26 0.21
CA VAL A 108 12.32 10.58 0.06
C VAL A 108 13.01 11.21 -1.14
N ASP A 109 13.81 12.26 -0.88
CA ASP A 109 14.34 13.12 -1.93
C ASP A 109 15.27 12.39 -2.89
N GLU A 110 16.08 11.45 -2.40
CA GLU A 110 16.95 10.63 -3.24
C GLU A 110 16.14 9.82 -4.27
N ASN A 111 15.07 9.17 -3.84
CA ASN A 111 14.21 8.37 -4.73
C ASN A 111 13.40 9.26 -5.69
N CYS A 112 12.97 10.43 -5.20
CA CYS A 112 12.28 11.41 -6.04
C CYS A 112 13.19 12.00 -7.12
N ALA A 113 14.49 12.14 -6.85
CA ALA A 113 15.48 12.59 -7.84
C ALA A 113 15.73 11.52 -8.94
N VAL A 114 15.59 10.24 -8.61
CA VAL A 114 15.70 9.13 -9.59
C VAL A 114 14.48 9.08 -10.52
N CYS A 115 13.28 9.41 -10.00
CA CYS A 115 12.02 9.39 -10.75
C CYS A 115 11.31 10.76 -10.66
N PRO A 116 11.83 11.81 -11.32
CA PRO A 116 11.34 13.17 -11.16
C PRO A 116 9.92 13.37 -11.69
N ASP A 117 9.51 12.71 -12.77
CA ASP A 117 8.16 12.82 -13.33
C ASP A 117 7.13 12.17 -12.40
N THR A 118 7.45 10.99 -11.84
CA THR A 118 6.63 10.34 -10.81
C THR A 118 6.51 11.23 -9.57
N ALA A 119 7.62 11.77 -9.09
CA ALA A 119 7.64 12.68 -7.94
C ALA A 119 6.74 13.90 -8.17
N ALA A 120 6.86 14.57 -9.32
CA ALA A 120 6.04 15.72 -9.69
C ALA A 120 4.53 15.38 -9.74
N ALA A 121 4.16 14.20 -10.24
CA ALA A 121 2.78 13.73 -10.25
C ALA A 121 2.24 13.50 -8.83
N LEU A 122 3.08 12.97 -7.93
CA LEU A 122 2.72 12.70 -6.53
C LEU A 122 2.66 13.97 -5.67
N ASP A 123 3.55 14.95 -5.91
CA ASP A 123 3.59 16.22 -5.17
C ASP A 123 2.26 17.01 -5.30
N GLY A 124 1.51 16.78 -6.38
CA GLY A 124 0.20 17.37 -6.61
C GLY A 124 -0.97 16.72 -5.86
N ILE A 125 -0.75 15.65 -5.06
CA ILE A 125 -1.81 14.92 -4.36
C ILE A 125 -1.93 15.44 -2.92
N PRO A 126 -3.08 16.04 -2.54
CA PRO A 126 -3.27 16.57 -1.19
C PRO A 126 -3.22 15.48 -0.12
N GLY A 127 -2.59 15.78 1.01
CA GLY A 127 -2.57 14.88 2.18
C GLY A 127 -1.78 13.60 1.98
N MET A 128 -0.83 13.56 1.03
CA MET A 128 0.02 12.41 0.75
C MET A 128 0.67 11.87 2.03
N ARG A 129 0.49 10.59 2.30
CA ARG A 129 1.10 9.91 3.44
C ARG A 129 2.17 8.92 3.03
N THR A 130 1.85 8.10 2.05
CA THR A 130 2.77 7.06 1.58
C THR A 130 2.54 6.89 0.09
N ALA A 131 3.62 6.92 -0.68
CA ALA A 131 3.59 6.61 -2.10
C ALA A 131 4.81 5.77 -2.46
N MET A 132 4.61 4.76 -3.29
CA MET A 132 5.66 3.85 -3.69
C MET A 132 5.30 3.14 -5.00
N PHE A 133 6.28 2.73 -5.76
CA PHE A 133 6.07 1.61 -6.67
C PHE A 133 5.95 0.33 -5.86
N SER A 134 4.89 -0.41 -6.10
CA SER A 134 4.63 -1.71 -5.50
C SER A 134 4.74 -2.78 -6.58
N ILE A 135 5.80 -3.58 -6.53
CA ILE A 135 6.21 -4.49 -7.59
C ILE A 135 6.06 -5.93 -7.09
N LEU A 136 5.12 -6.65 -7.64
CA LEU A 136 4.83 -8.03 -7.30
C LEU A 136 5.38 -8.98 -8.37
N LYS A 137 6.06 -10.04 -7.95
CA LYS A 137 6.44 -11.12 -8.86
C LYS A 137 5.20 -11.91 -9.32
N PRO A 138 5.27 -12.59 -10.49
CA PRO A 138 4.21 -13.46 -10.93
C PRO A 138 3.80 -14.49 -9.87
N GLN A 139 2.50 -14.81 -9.81
CA GLN A 139 1.91 -15.78 -8.87
C GLN A 139 2.03 -15.42 -7.38
N TYR A 140 2.50 -14.21 -7.05
CA TYR A 140 2.56 -13.78 -5.65
C TYR A 140 1.18 -13.37 -5.15
N ARG A 141 0.81 -13.91 -4.00
CA ARG A 141 -0.47 -13.61 -3.33
C ARG A 141 -0.22 -12.92 -1.99
N ILE A 142 -0.77 -11.73 -1.84
CA ILE A 142 -0.84 -11.04 -0.56
C ILE A 142 -2.04 -11.58 0.20
N ALA A 143 -1.82 -12.05 1.44
CA ALA A 143 -2.90 -12.56 2.28
C ALA A 143 -3.89 -11.44 2.63
N ALA A 144 -5.16 -11.80 2.79
CA ALA A 144 -6.20 -10.85 3.22
C ALA A 144 -5.78 -10.20 4.55
N HIS A 145 -5.85 -8.89 4.59
CA HIS A 145 -5.51 -8.08 5.75
C HIS A 145 -6.39 -6.84 5.78
N ARG A 146 -6.35 -6.12 6.89
CA ARG A 146 -6.97 -4.79 7.02
C ARG A 146 -5.90 -3.77 7.30
N GLY A 147 -6.09 -2.57 6.80
CA GLY A 147 -5.30 -1.40 7.16
C GLY A 147 -5.34 -1.10 8.66
N PRO A 148 -4.34 -0.42 9.19
CA PRO A 148 -4.28 -0.07 10.62
C PRO A 148 -5.30 1.02 11.00
N THR A 149 -5.83 1.76 10.03
CA THR A 149 -6.72 2.91 10.24
C THR A 149 -7.62 3.11 9.02
N ARG A 150 -8.83 3.64 9.26
CA ARG A 150 -9.77 4.08 8.21
C ARG A 150 -9.58 5.57 7.82
N ALA A 151 -8.51 6.20 8.29
CA ALA A 151 -8.20 7.61 8.00
C ALA A 151 -7.35 7.79 6.72
N VAL A 152 -7.11 6.71 5.98
CA VAL A 152 -6.26 6.73 4.78
C VAL A 152 -6.97 5.98 3.66
N ILE A 153 -7.12 6.64 2.52
CA ILE A 153 -7.63 6.02 1.28
C ILE A 153 -6.45 5.44 0.52
N ARG A 154 -6.65 4.28 -0.09
CA ARG A 154 -5.69 3.65 -1.00
C ARG A 154 -5.99 4.06 -2.43
N ALA A 155 -4.97 4.53 -3.12
CA ALA A 155 -5.00 4.81 -4.53
C ALA A 155 -3.97 3.94 -5.25
N HIS A 156 -4.39 3.13 -6.18
CA HIS A 156 -3.50 2.33 -7.01
C HIS A 156 -3.61 2.77 -8.46
N LEU A 157 -2.54 3.30 -9.03
CA LEU A 157 -2.39 3.47 -10.48
C LEU A 157 -1.86 2.16 -11.07
N GLY A 158 -2.53 1.61 -12.05
CA GLY A 158 -2.01 0.49 -12.85
C GLY A 158 -0.86 0.98 -13.72
N VAL A 159 0.40 0.80 -13.29
CA VAL A 159 1.55 1.28 -14.06
C VAL A 159 1.99 0.25 -15.10
N LYS A 160 2.13 -1.00 -14.69
CA LYS A 160 2.49 -2.14 -15.55
C LYS A 160 1.62 -3.33 -15.19
N VAL A 161 0.72 -3.69 -16.08
CA VAL A 161 -0.25 -4.78 -15.89
C VAL A 161 0.04 -5.87 -16.91
N PRO A 162 0.13 -7.16 -16.51
CA PRO A 162 0.39 -8.24 -17.46
C PRO A 162 -0.77 -8.44 -18.44
N ALA A 163 -0.48 -9.05 -19.61
CA ALA A 163 -1.48 -9.29 -20.64
C ALA A 163 -2.65 -10.18 -20.16
N ASP A 164 -2.40 -11.08 -19.22
CA ASP A 164 -3.40 -11.93 -18.57
C ASP A 164 -4.01 -11.25 -17.34
N TRP A 165 -4.33 -9.95 -17.45
CA TRP A 165 -4.85 -9.09 -16.40
C TRP A 165 -6.06 -9.68 -15.67
N GLN A 166 -6.83 -10.56 -16.29
CA GLN A 166 -7.97 -11.25 -15.68
C GLN A 166 -7.57 -12.08 -14.44
N ASN A 167 -6.30 -12.53 -14.39
CA ASN A 167 -5.73 -13.27 -13.28
C ASN A 167 -5.09 -12.34 -12.23
N VAL A 168 -5.07 -11.02 -12.47
CA VAL A 168 -4.48 -10.02 -11.57
C VAL A 168 -5.58 -9.15 -10.99
N TRP A 169 -5.87 -9.36 -9.70
CA TRP A 169 -6.99 -8.71 -9.05
C TRP A 169 -6.71 -8.45 -7.55
N ILE A 170 -7.47 -7.52 -7.01
CA ILE A 170 -7.61 -7.31 -5.57
C ILE A 170 -9.07 -7.46 -5.18
N ARG A 171 -9.32 -8.08 -4.03
CA ARG A 171 -10.65 -8.12 -3.44
C ARG A 171 -10.71 -7.12 -2.28
N VAL A 172 -11.62 -6.18 -2.39
CA VAL A 172 -11.92 -5.19 -1.35
C VAL A 172 -13.35 -5.47 -0.89
N ASP A 173 -13.49 -5.96 0.34
CA ASP A 173 -14.73 -6.50 0.90
C ASP A 173 -15.30 -7.61 -0.01
N ASP A 174 -16.43 -7.42 -0.64
CA ASP A 174 -17.10 -8.33 -1.59
C ASP A 174 -16.82 -8.02 -3.06
N GLN A 175 -16.10 -6.92 -3.36
CA GLN A 175 -15.83 -6.45 -4.72
C GLN A 175 -14.46 -6.92 -5.21
N ILE A 176 -14.42 -7.41 -6.46
CA ILE A 176 -13.16 -7.73 -7.15
C ILE A 176 -12.84 -6.60 -8.12
N LEU A 177 -11.62 -6.06 -7.99
CA LEU A 177 -11.10 -5.00 -8.83
C LEU A 177 -9.91 -5.51 -9.64
N HIS A 178 -9.84 -5.10 -10.90
CA HIS A 178 -8.72 -5.35 -11.80
C HIS A 178 -8.03 -4.04 -12.13
N TRP A 179 -6.72 -4.07 -12.27
CA TRP A 179 -5.97 -2.91 -12.72
C TRP A 179 -5.98 -2.80 -14.23
N GLN A 180 -6.05 -1.58 -14.72
CA GLN A 180 -5.82 -1.21 -16.11
C GLN A 180 -4.66 -0.24 -16.16
N GLU A 181 -3.79 -0.37 -17.18
CA GLU A 181 -2.68 0.56 -17.35
C GLU A 181 -3.19 2.00 -17.54
N GLY A 182 -2.59 2.93 -16.82
CA GLY A 182 -2.98 4.34 -16.81
C GLY A 182 -4.27 4.66 -16.07
N LYS A 183 -4.90 3.69 -15.36
CA LYS A 183 -6.12 3.91 -14.59
C LYS A 183 -5.89 3.76 -13.09
N VAL A 184 -6.54 4.63 -12.34
CA VAL A 184 -6.53 4.63 -10.87
C VAL A 184 -7.74 3.85 -10.36
N VAL A 185 -7.53 3.05 -9.33
CA VAL A 185 -8.58 2.49 -8.47
C VAL A 185 -8.40 3.01 -7.05
N LEU A 186 -9.51 3.43 -6.44
CA LEU A 186 -9.56 3.99 -5.08
C LEU A 186 -10.38 3.07 -4.18
N PHE A 187 -9.86 2.77 -2.99
CA PHE A 187 -10.56 1.91 -2.04
C PHE A 187 -10.15 2.18 -0.59
N ASP A 188 -11.00 1.74 0.34
CA ASP A 188 -10.77 1.70 1.81
C ASP A 188 -10.44 0.26 2.23
N ASP A 189 -9.33 0.04 2.97
CA ASP A 189 -8.84 -1.30 3.36
C ASP A 189 -8.78 -1.53 4.90
#